data_a23241567587a44966cf47209a872934
#
_entry.id   a23241567587a44966cf47209a872934
#
_cell.length_a   1.000
_cell.length_b   1.000
_cell.length_c   1.000
_cell.angle_alpha   90.00
_cell.angle_beta   90.00
_cell.angle_gamma   90.00
#
_symmetry.space_group_name_H-M   'P 1'
#
loop_
_entity.id
_entity.type
_entity.pdbx_description
1 polymer ?
#
loop_
_entity_poly.entity_id
_entity_poly.type
_entity_poly.pdbx_seq_one_letter_code
_entity_poly.pdbx_strand_id
1 'polypeptide(L)'
;MQHRALSLPAAVVLAIGALVGSPIANADGDNNTLIPNNKRLNDSVVANVYTVQHQSGCKNDVRISPQLQLAAQRHTQDVLTNRVLDGDVGSDGSTPQDRANGAGFNGPVAETVAINQSIAISGNDLINRWYHDPADLKIMANCAYSQMGVWSLNSPDRTVVVAVYGQPQGSGGNPPPSTEGQNIPLDPSPDYDASDELEFGIRWLPWILRGVYPPPGQPPE
;
A
#
# COMPACT_ATOMS: atom_id res chain seq x y z
N MET A 1 -66.17 -66.44 -11.06
CA MET A 1 -66.42 -65.08 -10.55
C MET A 1 -65.08 -64.39 -10.33
N GLN A 2 -64.79 -63.46 -11.19
CA GLN A 2 -63.44 -62.85 -11.25
C GLN A 2 -63.44 -61.58 -10.43
N HIS A 3 -62.56 -61.47 -9.43
CA HIS A 3 -62.31 -60.25 -8.77
C HIS A 3 -61.06 -59.57 -9.41
N ARG A 4 -61.28 -58.45 -10.07
CA ARG A 4 -60.23 -57.59 -10.57
C ARG A 4 -59.74 -56.70 -9.46
N ALA A 5 -58.47 -56.82 -9.11
CA ALA A 5 -57.80 -55.90 -8.26
C ALA A 5 -57.30 -54.70 -9.11
N LEU A 6 -57.71 -53.50 -8.74
CA LEU A 6 -57.19 -52.26 -9.31
C LEU A 6 -55.90 -51.88 -8.55
N SER A 7 -54.81 -51.86 -9.27
CA SER A 7 -53.53 -51.30 -8.81
C SER A 7 -53.48 -49.80 -9.12
N LEU A 8 -53.31 -48.98 -8.11
CA LEU A 8 -53.02 -47.54 -8.19
C LEU A 8 -51.50 -47.33 -8.41
N PRO A 9 -51.09 -46.49 -9.31
CA PRO A 9 -49.67 -46.10 -9.40
C PRO A 9 -49.29 -45.06 -8.34
N ALA A 10 -48.26 -45.34 -7.60
CA ALA A 10 -47.63 -44.38 -6.71
C ALA A 10 -46.90 -43.32 -7.52
N ALA A 11 -47.36 -42.11 -7.43
CA ALA A 11 -46.64 -40.93 -7.99
C ALA A 11 -45.48 -40.59 -7.07
N VAL A 12 -44.26 -40.82 -7.55
CA VAL A 12 -43.04 -40.34 -6.92
C VAL A 12 -42.87 -38.86 -7.29
N VAL A 13 -43.08 -37.96 -6.33
CA VAL A 13 -42.78 -36.56 -6.47
C VAL A 13 -41.31 -36.38 -6.18
N LEU A 14 -40.52 -36.20 -7.23
CA LEU A 14 -39.11 -35.71 -7.14
C LEU A 14 -39.13 -34.25 -6.79
N ALA A 15 -38.87 -33.93 -5.53
CA ALA A 15 -38.56 -32.56 -5.10
C ALA A 15 -37.14 -32.20 -5.62
N ILE A 16 -37.06 -31.45 -6.71
CA ILE A 16 -35.83 -30.83 -7.16
C ILE A 16 -35.55 -29.66 -6.20
N GLY A 17 -34.72 -29.90 -5.20
CA GLY A 17 -34.16 -28.84 -4.35
C GLY A 17 -33.29 -27.93 -5.20
N ALA A 18 -33.77 -26.72 -5.49
CA ALA A 18 -32.94 -25.67 -6.02
C ALA A 18 -31.87 -25.33 -4.96
N LEU A 19 -30.65 -25.78 -5.19
CA LEU A 19 -29.48 -25.24 -4.52
C LEU A 19 -29.36 -23.78 -4.94
N VAL A 20 -29.92 -22.89 -4.14
CA VAL A 20 -29.63 -21.47 -4.22
C VAL A 20 -28.15 -21.35 -3.82
N GLY A 21 -27.29 -21.33 -4.82
CA GLY A 21 -25.88 -21.00 -4.62
C GLY A 21 -25.85 -19.62 -3.95
N SER A 22 -25.44 -19.56 -2.69
CA SER A 22 -25.09 -18.31 -2.04
C SER A 22 -24.08 -17.63 -2.94
N PRO A 23 -24.23 -16.33 -3.28
CA PRO A 23 -23.16 -15.62 -3.96
C PRO A 23 -21.93 -15.77 -3.07
N ILE A 24 -20.90 -16.41 -3.59
CA ILE A 24 -19.58 -16.35 -3.01
C ILE A 24 -19.27 -14.86 -3.03
N ALA A 25 -19.26 -14.23 -1.86
CA ALA A 25 -18.68 -12.91 -1.73
C ALA A 25 -17.26 -13.07 -2.27
N ASN A 26 -17.01 -12.56 -3.46
CA ASN A 26 -15.66 -12.33 -3.90
C ASN A 26 -15.12 -11.28 -2.92
N ALA A 27 -14.45 -11.74 -1.88
CA ALA A 27 -13.47 -10.91 -1.23
C ALA A 27 -12.63 -10.34 -2.34
N ASP A 28 -12.50 -9.03 -2.36
CA ASP A 28 -11.81 -8.25 -3.38
C ASP A 28 -10.68 -9.08 -3.97
N GLY A 29 -10.74 -9.39 -5.28
CA GLY A 29 -9.98 -10.49 -5.87
C GLY A 29 -8.46 -10.41 -5.69
N ASP A 30 -7.97 -9.26 -5.21
CA ASP A 30 -6.56 -9.01 -4.90
C ASP A 30 -6.14 -9.55 -3.52
N ASN A 31 -7.07 -9.76 -2.59
CA ASN A 31 -6.78 -10.18 -1.21
C ASN A 31 -6.69 -11.70 -1.02
N ASN A 32 -7.05 -12.49 -2.02
CA ASN A 32 -7.05 -13.95 -1.92
C ASN A 32 -5.91 -14.61 -2.72
N THR A 33 -4.94 -13.84 -3.18
CA THR A 33 -3.75 -14.35 -3.81
C THR A 33 -2.65 -14.48 -2.76
N LEU A 34 -1.85 -15.57 -2.84
CA LEU A 34 -0.60 -15.72 -2.07
C LEU A 34 0.46 -14.69 -2.52
N ILE A 35 0.09 -13.77 -3.40
CA ILE A 35 0.93 -12.69 -3.91
C ILE A 35 0.60 -11.44 -3.10
N PRO A 36 1.60 -10.77 -2.53
CA PRO A 36 1.40 -9.52 -1.79
C PRO A 36 0.66 -8.48 -2.62
N ASN A 37 -0.30 -7.78 -2.01
CA ASN A 37 -1.02 -6.70 -2.67
C ASN A 37 -0.15 -5.43 -2.70
N ASN A 38 0.66 -5.31 -3.74
CA ASN A 38 1.59 -4.20 -3.91
C ASN A 38 0.88 -2.84 -4.07
N LYS A 39 -0.32 -2.82 -4.66
CA LYS A 39 -1.09 -1.58 -4.77
C LYS A 39 -1.44 -1.06 -3.37
N ARG A 40 -1.95 -1.93 -2.51
CA ARG A 40 -2.33 -1.59 -1.15
C ARG A 40 -1.13 -1.12 -0.32
N LEU A 41 0.02 -1.81 -0.44
CA LEU A 41 1.25 -1.38 0.20
C LEU A 41 1.68 0.02 -0.28
N ASN A 42 1.65 0.28 -1.57
CA ASN A 42 2.01 1.59 -2.13
C ASN A 42 1.08 2.70 -1.63
N ASP A 43 -0.23 2.45 -1.61
CA ASP A 43 -1.23 3.40 -1.11
C ASP A 43 -1.03 3.69 0.39
N SER A 44 -0.77 2.66 1.18
CA SER A 44 -0.44 2.75 2.62
C SER A 44 0.80 3.62 2.87
N VAL A 45 1.85 3.46 2.07
CA VAL A 45 3.06 4.29 2.17
C VAL A 45 2.73 5.76 1.95
N VAL A 46 1.94 6.09 0.93
CA VAL A 46 1.53 7.48 0.66
C VAL A 46 0.75 8.07 1.84
N ALA A 47 -0.21 7.32 2.38
CA ALA A 47 -1.02 7.75 3.52
C ALA A 47 -0.17 7.98 4.79
N ASN A 48 0.77 7.09 5.05
CA ASN A 48 1.67 7.23 6.21
C ASN A 48 2.64 8.41 6.05
N VAL A 49 3.19 8.65 4.85
CA VAL A 49 4.05 9.82 4.59
C VAL A 49 3.26 11.11 4.78
N TYR A 50 2.01 11.17 4.32
CA TYR A 50 1.13 12.29 4.61
C TYR A 50 1.01 12.53 6.12
N THR A 51 0.77 11.48 6.89
CA THR A 51 0.68 11.57 8.35
C THR A 51 1.97 12.10 8.97
N VAL A 52 3.12 11.58 8.57
CA VAL A 52 4.44 12.06 9.05
C VAL A 52 4.65 13.54 8.72
N GLN A 53 4.29 13.98 7.51
CA GLN A 53 4.39 15.40 7.14
C GLN A 53 3.49 16.28 7.99
N HIS A 54 2.24 15.89 8.20
CA HIS A 54 1.31 16.65 9.05
C HIS A 54 1.76 16.73 10.50
N GLN A 55 2.28 15.65 11.07
CA GLN A 55 2.89 15.64 12.41
C GLN A 55 4.11 16.55 12.50
N SER A 56 4.83 16.73 11.40
CA SER A 56 5.97 17.64 11.28
C SER A 56 5.56 19.10 11.03
N GLY A 57 4.26 19.39 10.98
CA GLY A 57 3.71 20.73 10.80
C GLY A 57 3.47 21.15 9.35
N CYS A 58 3.59 20.24 8.39
CA CYS A 58 3.25 20.52 7.00
C CYS A 58 1.75 20.75 6.84
N LYS A 59 1.39 21.70 5.97
CA LYS A 59 -0.02 22.03 5.66
C LYS A 59 -0.43 21.59 4.26
N ASN A 60 0.50 21.02 3.51
CA ASN A 60 0.28 20.61 2.12
C ASN A 60 -0.18 19.17 2.09
N ASP A 61 -1.06 18.87 1.15
CA ASP A 61 -1.36 17.48 0.80
C ASP A 61 -0.21 16.88 0.00
N VAL A 62 0.07 15.59 0.25
CA VAL A 62 0.94 14.81 -0.60
C VAL A 62 0.13 14.25 -1.76
N ARG A 63 0.59 14.45 -2.99
CA ARG A 63 -0.08 13.98 -4.20
C ARG A 63 0.75 12.95 -4.93
N ILE A 64 0.08 11.95 -5.48
CA ILE A 64 0.76 10.97 -6.36
C ILE A 64 1.12 11.66 -7.68
N SER A 65 2.39 11.50 -8.09
CA SER A 65 2.89 11.92 -9.39
C SER A 65 3.20 10.69 -10.24
N PRO A 66 2.56 10.53 -11.41
CA PRO A 66 2.87 9.43 -12.32
C PRO A 66 4.33 9.38 -12.75
N GLN A 67 4.97 10.55 -12.87
CA GLN A 67 6.39 10.65 -13.21
C GLN A 67 7.28 10.10 -12.09
N LEU A 68 7.00 10.49 -10.84
CA LEU A 68 7.74 9.96 -9.69
C LEU A 68 7.45 8.47 -9.47
N GLN A 69 6.23 8.03 -9.74
CA GLN A 69 5.87 6.61 -9.69
C GLN A 69 6.65 5.80 -10.73
N LEU A 70 6.82 6.33 -11.95
CA LEU A 70 7.65 5.70 -12.97
C LEU A 70 9.13 5.65 -12.57
N ALA A 71 9.65 6.70 -11.93
CA ALA A 71 11.02 6.71 -11.41
C ALA A 71 11.20 5.65 -10.31
N ALA A 72 10.26 5.58 -9.36
CA ALA A 72 10.23 4.55 -8.32
C ALA A 72 10.16 3.14 -8.92
N GLN A 73 9.30 2.92 -9.91
CA GLN A 73 9.15 1.63 -10.59
C GLN A 73 10.47 1.14 -11.21
N ARG A 74 11.16 2.02 -11.93
CA ARG A 74 12.42 1.69 -12.58
C ARG A 74 13.48 1.27 -11.56
N HIS A 75 13.59 2.02 -10.47
CA HIS A 75 14.58 1.72 -9.44
C HIS A 75 14.20 0.48 -8.62
N THR A 76 12.92 0.29 -8.28
CA THR A 76 12.46 -0.92 -7.60
C THR A 76 12.79 -2.18 -8.42
N GLN A 77 12.59 -2.13 -9.74
CA GLN A 77 12.92 -3.25 -10.63
C GLN A 77 14.43 -3.50 -10.67
N ASP A 78 15.23 -2.44 -10.71
CA ASP A 78 16.69 -2.53 -10.71
C ASP A 78 17.21 -3.15 -9.42
N VAL A 79 16.79 -2.64 -8.26
CA VAL A 79 17.17 -3.14 -6.94
C VAL A 79 16.69 -4.58 -6.71
N LEU A 80 15.50 -4.94 -7.19
CA LEU A 80 15.00 -6.32 -7.07
C LEU A 80 15.86 -7.30 -7.87
N THR A 81 16.28 -6.91 -9.07
CA THR A 81 17.03 -7.74 -10.00
C THR A 81 18.51 -7.80 -9.63
N ASN A 82 19.07 -6.67 -9.23
CA ASN A 82 20.47 -6.53 -8.88
C ASN A 82 20.64 -6.52 -7.36
N ARG A 83 21.00 -7.67 -6.81
CA ARG A 83 21.04 -7.89 -5.35
C ARG A 83 22.19 -7.21 -4.61
N VAL A 84 23.14 -6.60 -5.34
CA VAL A 84 24.23 -5.84 -4.71
C VAL A 84 23.83 -4.39 -4.43
N LEU A 85 22.70 -3.94 -4.98
CA LEU A 85 22.16 -2.61 -4.70
C LEU A 85 21.45 -2.62 -3.34
N ASP A 86 21.73 -1.61 -2.53
CA ASP A 86 21.19 -1.42 -1.18
C ASP A 86 20.76 0.01 -0.87
N GLY A 87 20.91 0.90 -1.85
CA GLY A 87 20.64 2.33 -1.68
C GLY A 87 19.95 2.95 -2.89
N ASP A 88 20.08 4.26 -2.99
CA ASP A 88 19.41 5.12 -3.97
C ASP A 88 20.15 5.24 -5.33
N VAL A 89 21.34 4.67 -5.46
CA VAL A 89 22.11 4.68 -6.72
C VAL A 89 21.78 3.44 -7.53
N GLY A 90 21.36 3.63 -8.79
CA GLY A 90 21.02 2.56 -9.71
C GLY A 90 22.25 1.78 -10.22
N SER A 91 22.03 0.58 -10.78
CA SER A 91 23.09 -0.24 -11.38
C SER A 91 23.80 0.41 -12.55
N ASP A 92 23.14 1.36 -13.20
CA ASP A 92 23.67 2.22 -14.27
C ASP A 92 24.35 3.49 -13.75
N GLY A 93 24.47 3.65 -12.43
CA GLY A 93 24.99 4.84 -11.77
C GLY A 93 24.00 6.00 -11.68
N SER A 94 22.75 5.81 -12.09
CA SER A 94 21.73 6.86 -12.02
C SER A 94 21.39 7.22 -10.57
N THR A 95 21.24 8.52 -10.33
CA THR A 95 20.70 9.05 -9.06
C THR A 95 19.18 9.12 -9.09
N PRO A 96 18.51 9.30 -7.94
CA PRO A 96 17.06 9.57 -7.91
C PRO A 96 16.66 10.74 -8.81
N GLN A 97 17.49 11.79 -8.86
CA GLN A 97 17.24 12.95 -9.72
C GLN A 97 17.30 12.60 -11.22
N ASP A 98 18.27 11.77 -11.62
CA ASP A 98 18.39 11.35 -13.03
C ASP A 98 17.17 10.53 -13.45
N ARG A 99 16.71 9.62 -12.59
CA ARG A 99 15.53 8.80 -12.84
C ARG A 99 14.25 9.63 -12.91
N ALA A 100 14.10 10.60 -12.01
CA ALA A 100 12.96 11.53 -12.01
C ALA A 100 12.94 12.40 -13.28
N ASN A 101 14.10 12.98 -13.67
CA ASN A 101 14.24 13.74 -14.90
C ASN A 101 13.93 12.89 -16.14
N GLY A 102 14.45 11.66 -16.17
CA GLY A 102 14.18 10.69 -17.24
C GLY A 102 12.72 10.20 -17.29
N ALA A 103 11.96 10.39 -16.21
CA ALA A 103 10.53 10.15 -16.14
C ALA A 103 9.68 11.41 -16.43
N GLY A 104 10.34 12.55 -16.68
CA GLY A 104 9.69 13.82 -17.01
C GLY A 104 9.26 14.65 -15.79
N PHE A 105 9.76 14.35 -14.60
CA PHE A 105 9.56 15.19 -13.44
C PHE A 105 10.61 16.28 -13.35
N ASN A 106 10.16 17.53 -13.29
CA ASN A 106 11.04 18.69 -13.17
C ASN A 106 10.95 19.25 -11.75
N GLY A 107 12.02 19.13 -11.00
CA GLY A 107 12.12 19.64 -9.63
C GLY A 107 13.05 18.79 -8.78
N PRO A 108 13.47 19.29 -7.63
CA PRO A 108 14.27 18.53 -6.68
C PRO A 108 13.54 17.29 -6.20
N VAL A 109 14.27 16.18 -6.09
CA VAL A 109 13.72 14.92 -5.56
C VAL A 109 14.63 14.36 -4.48
N ALA A 110 14.05 13.51 -3.65
CA ALA A 110 14.73 12.59 -2.75
C ALA A 110 14.07 11.21 -2.84
N GLU A 111 14.71 10.21 -2.26
CA GLU A 111 14.23 8.84 -2.33
C GLU A 111 14.47 8.12 -1.02
N THR A 112 13.57 7.22 -0.65
CA THR A 112 13.78 6.21 0.39
C THR A 112 13.62 4.82 -0.21
N VAL A 113 14.50 3.90 0.17
CA VAL A 113 14.53 2.54 -0.32
C VAL A 113 14.42 1.58 0.86
N ALA A 114 13.54 0.60 0.75
CA ALA A 114 13.48 -0.49 1.71
C ALA A 114 13.62 -1.84 1.01
N ILE A 115 14.47 -2.66 1.57
CA ILE A 115 14.69 -4.04 1.16
C ILE A 115 14.34 -4.94 2.34
N ASN A 116 13.38 -5.83 2.14
CA ASN A 116 12.97 -6.82 3.12
C ASN A 116 13.30 -8.23 2.63
N GLN A 117 13.95 -9.03 3.48
CA GLN A 117 14.35 -10.42 3.17
C GLN A 117 13.17 -11.39 3.34
N SER A 118 12.01 -11.03 2.78
CA SER A 118 10.78 -11.79 2.85
C SER A 118 9.92 -11.45 1.64
N ILE A 119 8.95 -12.32 1.34
CA ILE A 119 8.00 -12.13 0.23
C ILE A 119 7.12 -10.89 0.39
N ALA A 120 6.93 -10.41 1.60
CA ALA A 120 6.11 -9.25 1.89
C ALA A 120 6.67 -8.43 3.05
N ILE A 121 6.25 -7.18 3.14
CA ILE A 121 6.43 -6.30 4.28
C ILE A 121 5.12 -5.55 4.50
N SER A 122 4.73 -5.34 5.76
CA SER A 122 3.59 -4.48 6.06
C SER A 122 3.94 -3.00 5.87
N GLY A 123 2.95 -2.17 5.53
CA GLY A 123 3.13 -0.72 5.42
C GLY A 123 3.63 -0.11 6.72
N ASN A 124 3.13 -0.59 7.85
CA ASN A 124 3.55 -0.13 9.18
C ASN A 124 5.01 -0.46 9.48
N ASP A 125 5.48 -1.68 9.21
CA ASP A 125 6.88 -2.05 9.42
C ASP A 125 7.81 -1.24 8.52
N LEU A 126 7.39 -1.01 7.29
CA LEU A 126 8.13 -0.21 6.33
C LEU A 126 8.31 1.23 6.82
N ILE A 127 7.20 1.89 7.15
CA ILE A 127 7.23 3.28 7.64
C ILE A 127 7.98 3.37 8.98
N ASN A 128 7.81 2.39 9.86
CA ASN A 128 8.53 2.35 11.11
C ASN A 128 10.06 2.28 10.92
N ARG A 129 10.55 1.57 9.91
CA ARG A 129 11.99 1.55 9.56
C ARG A 129 12.45 2.92 9.12
N TRP A 130 11.77 3.55 8.16
CA TRP A 130 12.12 4.89 7.67
C TRP A 130 11.97 5.96 8.74
N TYR A 131 10.97 5.84 9.62
CA TYR A 131 10.74 6.79 10.70
C TYR A 131 11.86 6.79 11.76
N HIS A 132 12.48 5.64 11.99
CA HIS A 132 13.59 5.50 12.92
C HIS A 132 14.97 5.70 12.26
N ASP A 133 15.04 5.85 10.95
CA ASP A 133 16.24 6.30 10.26
C ASP A 133 16.22 7.84 10.14
N PRO A 134 17.19 8.56 10.73
CA PRO A 134 17.18 10.03 10.71
C PRO A 134 17.26 10.63 9.29
N ALA A 135 17.89 9.96 8.34
CA ALA A 135 17.99 10.41 6.96
C ALA A 135 16.65 10.26 6.22
N ASP A 136 16.02 9.10 6.34
CA ASP A 136 14.73 8.83 5.74
C ASP A 136 13.63 9.69 6.37
N LEU A 137 13.62 9.83 7.71
CA LEU A 137 12.65 10.69 8.40
C LEU A 137 12.76 12.13 7.92
N LYS A 138 13.98 12.65 7.73
CA LYS A 138 14.20 14.00 7.21
C LYS A 138 13.63 14.17 5.81
N ILE A 139 13.68 13.13 4.99
CA ILE A 139 13.09 13.14 3.65
C ILE A 139 11.56 13.12 3.76
N MET A 140 11.00 12.17 4.50
CA MET A 140 9.54 12.03 4.67
C MET A 140 8.90 13.29 5.26
N ALA A 141 9.54 13.90 6.28
CA ALA A 141 9.02 15.06 7.00
C ALA A 141 9.18 16.38 6.25
N ASN A 142 9.78 16.39 5.06
CA ASN A 142 10.07 17.61 4.31
C ASN A 142 8.83 18.16 3.61
N CYS A 143 8.27 19.26 4.12
CA CYS A 143 7.08 19.91 3.57
C CYS A 143 7.23 20.42 2.13
N ALA A 144 8.44 20.55 1.60
CA ALA A 144 8.65 20.95 0.21
C ALA A 144 8.27 19.82 -0.76
N TYR A 145 8.31 18.58 -0.31
CA TYR A 145 7.94 17.41 -1.11
C TYR A 145 6.43 17.18 -1.08
N SER A 146 5.71 17.92 -1.91
CA SER A 146 4.25 17.83 -2.03
C SER A 146 3.78 16.82 -3.07
N GLN A 147 4.69 16.15 -3.76
CA GLN A 147 4.40 15.07 -4.69
C GLN A 147 5.26 13.85 -4.38
N MET A 148 4.73 12.67 -4.62
CA MET A 148 5.49 11.44 -4.46
C MET A 148 5.04 10.36 -5.44
N GLY A 149 5.89 9.36 -5.62
CA GLY A 149 5.58 8.12 -6.31
C GLY A 149 6.15 6.95 -5.52
N VAL A 150 5.36 5.90 -5.37
CA VAL A 150 5.75 4.69 -4.65
C VAL A 150 5.61 3.49 -5.58
N TRP A 151 6.56 2.59 -5.50
CA TRP A 151 6.48 1.31 -6.18
C TRP A 151 7.08 0.20 -5.32
N SER A 152 6.44 -0.96 -5.34
CA SER A 152 6.91 -2.15 -4.65
C SER A 152 6.89 -3.35 -5.57
N LEU A 153 7.87 -4.23 -5.43
CA LEU A 153 7.95 -5.51 -6.12
C LEU A 153 8.44 -6.60 -5.17
N ASN A 154 8.01 -7.82 -5.44
CA ASN A 154 8.29 -8.98 -4.62
C ASN A 154 8.94 -10.09 -5.44
N SER A 155 9.84 -10.81 -4.81
CA SER A 155 10.29 -12.14 -5.18
C SER A 155 10.01 -13.10 -4.01
N PRO A 156 10.13 -14.41 -4.18
CA PRO A 156 9.84 -15.37 -3.10
C PRO A 156 10.60 -15.12 -1.79
N ASP A 157 11.74 -14.46 -1.86
CA ASP A 157 12.68 -14.24 -0.75
C ASP A 157 13.01 -12.76 -0.51
N ARG A 158 12.39 -11.83 -1.24
CA ARG A 158 12.73 -10.41 -1.13
C ARG A 158 11.57 -9.52 -1.58
N THR A 159 11.30 -8.49 -0.80
CA THR A 159 10.45 -7.36 -1.19
C THR A 159 11.30 -6.11 -1.27
N VAL A 160 11.11 -5.31 -2.32
CA VAL A 160 11.74 -4.00 -2.50
C VAL A 160 10.64 -2.96 -2.61
N VAL A 161 10.77 -1.88 -1.85
CA VAL A 161 9.88 -0.72 -1.92
C VAL A 161 10.71 0.53 -2.10
N VAL A 162 10.36 1.33 -3.10
CA VAL A 162 10.99 2.62 -3.38
C VAL A 162 9.92 3.71 -3.32
N ALA A 163 10.19 4.76 -2.56
CA ALA A 163 9.39 5.97 -2.54
C ALA A 163 10.23 7.15 -3.00
N VAL A 164 9.79 7.83 -4.05
CA VAL A 164 10.43 9.04 -4.59
C VAL A 164 9.59 10.25 -4.21
N TYR A 165 10.19 11.23 -3.58
CA TYR A 165 9.58 12.45 -3.09
C TYR A 165 10.00 13.61 -3.97
N GLY A 166 9.08 14.48 -4.36
CA GLY A 166 9.38 15.56 -5.28
C GLY A 166 8.78 16.90 -4.88
N GLN A 167 9.57 17.94 -5.09
CA GLN A 167 9.13 19.31 -5.05
C GLN A 167 8.85 19.78 -6.47
N PRO A 168 7.59 20.02 -6.89
CA PRO A 168 7.30 20.47 -8.24
C PRO A 168 7.89 21.85 -8.49
N GLN A 169 8.56 22.05 -9.63
CA GLN A 169 9.01 23.37 -10.05
C GLN A 169 7.82 24.21 -10.52
N GLY A 170 7.71 25.43 -10.02
CA GLY A 170 6.80 26.42 -10.58
C GLY A 170 5.40 26.47 -9.99
N SER A 171 5.20 26.02 -8.75
CA SER A 171 3.91 26.22 -8.06
C SER A 171 3.66 27.66 -7.63
N GLY A 172 3.91 28.61 -8.53
CA GLY A 172 3.42 29.99 -8.47
C GLY A 172 2.11 30.21 -9.24
N GLY A 173 1.54 29.17 -9.81
CA GLY A 173 0.24 29.16 -10.46
C GLY A 173 -0.55 27.95 -10.02
N ASN A 174 -1.90 28.07 -9.98
CA ASN A 174 -2.76 26.92 -9.76
C ASN A 174 -2.27 25.73 -10.60
N PRO A 175 -2.04 24.57 -10.00
CA PRO A 175 -1.75 23.39 -10.80
C PRO A 175 -2.87 23.24 -11.83
N PRO A 176 -2.57 22.87 -13.08
CA PRO A 176 -3.62 22.54 -14.03
C PRO A 176 -4.56 21.54 -13.35
N PRO A 177 -5.87 21.64 -13.57
CA PRO A 177 -6.79 20.67 -13.03
C PRO A 177 -6.29 19.31 -13.52
N SER A 178 -5.71 18.54 -12.60
CA SER A 178 -5.26 17.21 -12.91
C SER A 178 -6.52 16.44 -13.24
N THR A 179 -6.66 16.11 -14.52
CA THR A 179 -7.57 15.07 -14.95
C THR A 179 -7.19 13.85 -14.12
N GLU A 180 -8.02 13.53 -13.13
CA GLU A 180 -7.85 12.40 -12.21
C GLU A 180 -6.56 12.39 -11.37
N GLY A 181 -6.29 13.45 -10.65
CA GLY A 181 -5.61 13.31 -9.39
C GLY A 181 -6.59 12.58 -8.46
N GLN A 182 -6.37 11.30 -8.24
CA GLN A 182 -7.05 10.64 -7.14
C GLN A 182 -6.69 11.44 -5.90
N ASN A 183 -7.62 12.26 -5.40
CA ASN A 183 -7.66 12.56 -4.00
C ASN A 183 -7.78 11.18 -3.37
N ILE A 184 -6.66 10.63 -2.91
CA ILE A 184 -6.71 9.50 -2.01
C ILE A 184 -7.50 10.06 -0.85
N PRO A 185 -8.72 9.59 -0.58
CA PRO A 185 -9.40 9.99 0.61
C PRO A 185 -8.42 9.68 1.72
N LEU A 186 -8.13 10.68 2.55
CA LEU A 186 -7.44 10.46 3.78
C LEU A 186 -8.34 9.56 4.61
N ASP A 187 -8.16 8.29 4.40
CA ASP A 187 -8.60 7.31 5.33
C ASP A 187 -7.42 7.10 6.28
N PRO A 188 -7.43 7.72 7.47
CA PRO A 188 -6.42 7.45 8.49
C PRO A 188 -6.57 6.04 9.04
N SER A 189 -7.55 5.29 8.54
CA SER A 189 -7.67 3.90 8.92
C SER A 189 -6.43 3.16 8.43
N PRO A 190 -5.80 2.39 9.32
CA PRO A 190 -4.72 1.49 8.93
C PRO A 190 -5.19 0.63 7.77
N ASP A 191 -4.28 0.33 6.88
CA ASP A 191 -4.52 -0.56 5.74
C ASP A 191 -5.06 -1.90 6.26
N TYR A 192 -6.38 -2.05 6.22
CA TYR A 192 -7.09 -3.19 6.79
C TYR A 192 -6.93 -4.44 5.91
N ASP A 193 -5.73 -4.99 5.85
CA ASP A 193 -5.71 -6.42 5.66
C ASP A 193 -5.87 -7.11 7.03
N ALA A 194 -6.43 -8.29 7.06
CA ALA A 194 -6.69 -9.01 8.33
C ALA A 194 -5.41 -9.32 9.13
N SER A 195 -4.23 -9.20 8.51
CA SER A 195 -2.94 -9.35 9.18
C SER A 195 -2.54 -8.08 9.92
N ASP A 196 -2.82 -6.90 9.36
CA ASP A 196 -2.55 -5.61 9.99
C ASP A 196 -3.50 -5.37 11.18
N GLU A 197 -4.77 -5.75 11.08
CA GLU A 197 -5.70 -5.72 12.21
C GLU A 197 -5.25 -6.62 13.36
N LEU A 198 -4.75 -7.81 13.04
CA LEU A 198 -4.27 -8.74 14.05
C LEU A 198 -3.01 -8.20 14.73
N GLU A 199 -2.07 -7.67 13.96
CA GLU A 199 -0.82 -7.10 14.48
C GLU A 199 -1.10 -5.85 15.30
N PHE A 200 -1.95 -4.96 14.82
CA PHE A 200 -2.39 -3.77 15.54
C PHE A 200 -3.10 -4.15 16.85
N GLY A 201 -4.05 -5.06 16.79
CA GLY A 201 -4.76 -5.55 17.97
C GLY A 201 -3.83 -6.21 19.00
N ILE A 202 -2.85 -6.99 18.57
CA ILE A 202 -1.87 -7.63 19.46
C ILE A 202 -0.96 -6.59 20.12
N ARG A 203 -0.50 -5.56 19.40
CA ARG A 203 0.35 -4.50 19.96
C ARG A 203 -0.38 -3.64 21.00
N TRP A 204 -1.68 -3.41 20.79
CA TRP A 204 -2.52 -2.62 21.70
C TRP A 204 -3.03 -3.40 22.92
N LEU A 205 -3.19 -4.70 22.76
CA LEU A 205 -3.74 -5.55 23.80
C LEU A 205 -3.05 -5.38 25.17
N PRO A 206 -1.71 -5.31 25.29
CA PRO A 206 -1.06 -5.09 26.58
C PRO A 206 -1.42 -3.74 27.22
N TRP A 207 -1.69 -2.71 26.42
CA TRP A 207 -2.06 -1.37 26.90
C TRP A 207 -3.53 -1.33 27.31
N ILE A 208 -4.41 -1.92 26.51
CA ILE A 208 -5.85 -2.05 26.84
C ILE A 208 -6.02 -2.83 28.14
N LEU A 209 -5.29 -3.92 28.32
CA LEU A 209 -5.34 -4.73 29.54
C LEU A 209 -4.81 -4.00 30.78
N ARG A 210 -3.98 -2.97 30.57
CA ARG A 210 -3.48 -2.10 31.65
C ARG A 210 -4.37 -0.86 31.88
N GLY A 211 -5.46 -0.71 31.13
CA GLY A 211 -6.35 0.44 31.21
C GLY A 211 -5.75 1.72 30.66
N VAL A 212 -4.72 1.66 29.82
CA VAL A 212 -4.07 2.80 29.18
C VAL A 212 -4.48 2.85 27.71
N TYR A 213 -5.21 3.90 27.35
CA TYR A 213 -5.66 4.12 25.98
C TYR A 213 -5.71 5.63 25.67
N PRO A 214 -5.11 6.12 24.57
CA PRO A 214 -4.25 5.40 23.63
C PRO A 214 -2.89 5.01 24.27
N PRO A 215 -2.16 4.02 23.70
CA PRO A 215 -0.85 3.63 24.20
C PRO A 215 0.16 4.78 24.09
N PRO A 216 1.06 4.93 25.06
CA PRO A 216 2.12 5.95 24.97
C PRO A 216 3.00 5.73 23.73
N GLY A 217 3.33 6.82 23.03
CA GLY A 217 4.18 6.80 21.85
C GLY A 217 3.46 6.57 20.54
N GLN A 218 2.13 6.40 20.57
CA GLN A 218 1.36 6.55 19.34
C GLN A 218 1.09 8.03 19.07
N PRO A 219 1.13 8.44 17.79
CA PRO A 219 0.73 9.80 17.45
C PRO A 219 -0.70 10.06 17.94
N PRO A 220 -1.00 11.26 18.41
CA PRO A 220 -2.38 11.62 18.71
C PRO A 220 -3.19 11.49 17.43
N GLU A 221 -4.38 10.87 17.53
CA GLU A 221 -5.36 10.85 16.47
C GLU A 221 -5.74 12.26 16.03
#